data_fc2d56b319444490d6abe91e44feaeb9
#
_entry.id   fc2d56b319444490d6abe91e44feaeb9
#
_cell.length_a   1.000
_cell.length_b   1.000
_cell.length_c   1.000
_cell.angle_alpha   90.00
_cell.angle_beta   90.00
_cell.angle_gamma   90.00
#
_symmetry.space_group_name_H-M   'P 1'
#
loop_
_entity.id
_entity.type
_entity.pdbx_description
1 polymer ?
#
loop_
_entity_poly.entity_id
_entity_poly.type
_entity_poly.pdbx_seq_one_letter_code
_entity_poly.pdbx_strand_id
1 'polypeptide(L)'
;MKFSLFLLAMFLSCFSVYAQSAPAWSPSKDIGVFVFGKNGQTPDQQLKDESDCYGAAKQQSGIDPKAPAAAGKTAEQKQAEQKAAAENADTPKGGRVKGAARGAAGGAAIGAIAGDAGKGAGAGAVAGTMRGGMTQRQASAAAKKEASAKVAAEQKAEDERNKLAHAEGLDTFQRAFAACMDARNYSVK
;
A
#
# COMPACT_ATOMS: atom_id res chain seq x y z
N MET A 1 -62.35 -2.94 -50.22
CA MET A 1 -61.72 -3.48 -49.01
C MET A 1 -60.30 -4.05 -49.20
N LYS A 2 -59.63 -3.96 -50.34
CA LYS A 2 -58.27 -4.47 -50.58
C LYS A 2 -57.15 -3.42 -50.52
N PHE A 3 -57.51 -2.15 -50.63
CA PHE A 3 -56.54 -1.02 -50.56
C PHE A 3 -56.14 -0.59 -49.15
N SER A 4 -56.95 -0.89 -48.14
CA SER A 4 -56.68 -0.50 -46.76
C SER A 4 -55.63 -1.41 -46.07
N LEU A 5 -55.47 -2.66 -46.56
CA LEU A 5 -54.49 -3.59 -45.97
C LEU A 5 -53.05 -3.31 -46.45
N PHE A 6 -52.88 -2.70 -47.65
CA PHE A 6 -51.56 -2.36 -48.20
C PHE A 6 -50.90 -1.14 -47.50
N LEU A 7 -51.72 -0.19 -47.06
CA LEU A 7 -51.24 0.99 -46.34
C LEU A 7 -50.79 0.65 -44.90
N LEU A 8 -51.44 -0.34 -44.29
CA LEU A 8 -51.04 -0.79 -42.94
C LEU A 8 -49.72 -1.57 -42.90
N ALA A 9 -49.43 -2.30 -44.00
CA ALA A 9 -48.16 -3.07 -44.13
C ALA A 9 -46.94 -2.17 -44.37
N MET A 10 -47.14 -0.98 -44.96
CA MET A 10 -46.06 -0.03 -45.27
C MET A 10 -45.63 0.81 -44.07
N PHE A 11 -46.48 0.96 -43.03
CA PHE A 11 -46.13 1.67 -41.81
C PHE A 11 -45.40 0.82 -40.77
N LEU A 12 -45.42 -0.51 -40.88
CA LEU A 12 -44.73 -1.41 -39.94
C LEU A 12 -43.23 -1.63 -40.25
N SER A 13 -42.76 -1.14 -41.39
CA SER A 13 -41.37 -1.42 -41.85
C SER A 13 -40.34 -0.36 -41.44
N CYS A 14 -40.68 0.70 -40.73
CA CYS A 14 -39.78 1.83 -40.42
C CYS A 14 -39.29 1.89 -38.97
N PHE A 15 -39.63 0.92 -38.10
CA PHE A 15 -38.99 0.83 -36.80
C PHE A 15 -37.88 -0.21 -36.79
N SER A 16 -36.86 0.01 -37.61
CA SER A 16 -35.54 -0.57 -37.30
C SER A 16 -35.02 0.16 -36.05
N VAL A 17 -35.37 -0.35 -34.90
CA VAL A 17 -34.73 0.03 -33.65
C VAL A 17 -33.25 -0.27 -33.82
N TYR A 18 -32.45 0.77 -34.07
CA TYR A 18 -31.03 0.69 -33.87
C TYR A 18 -30.81 0.38 -32.39
N ALA A 19 -30.71 -0.91 -32.06
CA ALA A 19 -30.16 -1.33 -30.80
C ALA A 19 -28.69 -0.88 -30.83
N GLN A 20 -28.44 0.35 -30.36
CA GLN A 20 -27.10 0.82 -30.05
C GLN A 20 -26.63 -0.04 -28.87
N SER A 21 -25.93 -1.11 -29.19
CA SER A 21 -25.13 -1.82 -28.20
C SER A 21 -24.15 -0.79 -27.63
N ALA A 22 -24.38 -0.35 -26.41
CA ALA A 22 -23.41 0.48 -25.71
C ALA A 22 -22.06 -0.25 -25.79
N PRO A 23 -20.97 0.42 -26.19
CA PRO A 23 -19.69 -0.22 -26.29
C PRO A 23 -19.33 -0.82 -24.93
N ALA A 24 -19.06 -2.14 -24.94
CA ALA A 24 -18.84 -2.91 -23.71
C ALA A 24 -17.61 -2.43 -22.93
N TRP A 25 -16.74 -1.66 -23.57
CA TRP A 25 -15.53 -1.11 -22.96
C TRP A 25 -15.16 0.21 -23.64
N SER A 26 -14.79 1.22 -22.84
CA SER A 26 -14.28 2.52 -23.31
C SER A 26 -13.00 2.84 -22.57
N PRO A 27 -11.87 3.00 -23.27
CA PRO A 27 -10.58 3.34 -22.67
C PRO A 27 -10.62 4.60 -21.80
N SER A 28 -11.36 5.61 -22.21
CA SER A 28 -11.52 6.87 -21.48
C SER A 28 -12.14 6.69 -20.10
N LYS A 29 -13.11 5.77 -19.96
CA LYS A 29 -13.73 5.46 -18.66
C LYS A 29 -12.75 4.80 -17.68
N ASP A 30 -11.87 3.94 -18.19
CA ASP A 30 -10.89 3.23 -17.35
C ASP A 30 -9.86 4.20 -16.70
N ILE A 31 -9.60 5.32 -17.36
CA ILE A 31 -8.68 6.34 -16.89
C ILE A 31 -9.36 7.57 -16.28
N GLY A 32 -10.70 7.53 -16.17
CA GLY A 32 -11.48 8.57 -15.51
C GLY A 32 -11.56 9.90 -16.26
N VAL A 33 -11.46 9.88 -17.61
CA VAL A 33 -11.58 11.08 -18.44
C VAL A 33 -12.79 11.00 -19.37
N PHE A 34 -13.26 12.17 -19.78
CA PHE A 34 -14.36 12.29 -20.74
C PHE A 34 -13.82 12.77 -22.09
N VAL A 35 -14.23 12.11 -23.18
CA VAL A 35 -13.79 12.40 -24.54
C VAL A 35 -14.98 12.93 -25.34
N PHE A 36 -14.78 14.07 -26.01
CA PHE A 36 -15.80 14.73 -26.85
C PHE A 36 -15.22 14.97 -28.24
N GLY A 37 -15.91 14.49 -29.28
CA GLY A 37 -15.57 14.76 -30.68
C GLY A 37 -15.82 16.22 -31.05
N LYS A 38 -14.89 16.85 -31.77
CA LYS A 38 -15.02 18.24 -32.25
C LYS A 38 -15.58 18.32 -33.68
N ASN A 39 -15.49 17.25 -34.48
CA ASN A 39 -15.77 17.22 -35.92
C ASN A 39 -16.84 16.20 -36.34
N GLY A 40 -17.77 15.85 -35.43
CA GLY A 40 -18.84 14.91 -35.76
C GLY A 40 -18.40 13.45 -35.93
N GLN A 41 -17.33 13.05 -35.26
CA GLN A 41 -16.83 11.67 -35.26
C GLN A 41 -17.92 10.70 -34.78
N THR A 42 -18.04 9.54 -35.42
CA THR A 42 -18.96 8.50 -35.00
C THR A 42 -18.50 7.83 -33.69
N PRO A 43 -19.42 7.23 -32.92
CA PRO A 43 -19.04 6.49 -31.70
C PRO A 43 -18.02 5.37 -31.95
N ASP A 44 -18.14 4.65 -33.07
CA ASP A 44 -17.22 3.58 -33.44
C ASP A 44 -15.82 4.12 -33.75
N GLN A 45 -15.77 5.27 -34.44
CA GLN A 45 -14.51 5.93 -34.72
C GLN A 45 -13.87 6.45 -33.43
N GLN A 46 -14.65 7.06 -32.54
CA GLN A 46 -14.15 7.50 -31.24
C GLN A 46 -13.56 6.33 -30.44
N LEU A 47 -14.26 5.20 -30.37
CA LEU A 47 -13.79 4.03 -29.64
C LEU A 47 -12.46 3.49 -30.20
N LYS A 48 -12.31 3.45 -31.52
CA LYS A 48 -11.08 3.05 -32.18
C LYS A 48 -9.94 4.03 -31.86
N ASP A 49 -10.19 5.32 -32.00
CA ASP A 49 -9.22 6.37 -31.72
C ASP A 49 -8.79 6.38 -30.25
N GLU A 50 -9.74 6.17 -29.32
CA GLU A 50 -9.45 5.99 -27.90
C GLU A 50 -8.56 4.77 -27.64
N SER A 51 -8.84 3.64 -28.31
CA SER A 51 -8.04 2.42 -28.16
C SER A 51 -6.59 2.60 -28.66
N ASP A 52 -6.43 3.24 -29.82
CA ASP A 52 -5.11 3.53 -30.38
C ASP A 52 -4.33 4.49 -29.49
N CYS A 53 -4.98 5.57 -28.99
CA CYS A 53 -4.36 6.54 -28.10
C CYS A 53 -4.04 5.95 -26.72
N TYR A 54 -4.87 5.02 -26.23
CA TYR A 54 -4.57 4.28 -25.01
C TYR A 54 -3.31 3.45 -25.14
N GLY A 55 -3.17 2.71 -26.25
CA GLY A 55 -1.97 1.94 -26.56
C GLY A 55 -0.72 2.82 -26.66
N ALA A 56 -0.80 3.96 -27.36
CA ALA A 56 0.30 4.91 -27.47
C ALA A 56 0.69 5.52 -26.11
N ALA A 57 -0.28 5.93 -25.31
CA ALA A 57 -0.05 6.47 -23.98
C ALA A 57 0.60 5.45 -23.04
N LYS A 58 0.19 4.16 -23.12
CA LYS A 58 0.81 3.07 -22.38
C LYS A 58 2.27 2.87 -22.74
N GLN A 59 2.61 2.93 -24.02
CA GLN A 59 4.01 2.82 -24.49
C GLN A 59 4.85 4.01 -24.04
N GLN A 60 4.29 5.21 -24.09
CA GLN A 60 4.99 6.45 -23.74
C GLN A 60 5.20 6.64 -22.25
N SER A 61 4.21 6.30 -21.43
CA SER A 61 4.28 6.43 -19.97
C SER A 61 4.93 5.23 -19.26
N GLY A 62 4.96 4.06 -19.93
CA GLY A 62 5.36 2.79 -19.31
C GLY A 62 4.38 2.27 -18.25
N ILE A 63 3.21 2.91 -18.09
CA ILE A 63 2.18 2.57 -17.11
C ILE A 63 1.01 1.88 -17.80
N ASP A 64 0.51 0.82 -17.18
CA ASP A 64 -0.79 0.25 -17.49
C ASP A 64 -1.80 0.70 -16.44
N PRO A 65 -2.77 1.58 -16.78
CA PRO A 65 -3.76 2.05 -15.81
C PRO A 65 -4.64 0.95 -15.21
N LYS A 66 -4.75 -0.19 -15.89
CA LYS A 66 -5.48 -1.37 -15.39
C LYS A 66 -4.64 -2.22 -14.44
N ALA A 67 -3.32 -2.07 -14.47
CA ALA A 67 -2.48 -2.78 -13.52
C ALA A 67 -2.64 -2.17 -12.13
N PRO A 68 -2.77 -3.00 -11.09
CA PRO A 68 -2.71 -2.47 -9.74
C PRO A 68 -1.38 -1.75 -9.53
N ALA A 69 -1.39 -0.70 -8.71
CA ALA A 69 -0.13 -0.10 -8.23
C ALA A 69 0.82 -1.21 -7.81
N ALA A 70 2.11 -1.08 -8.16
CA ALA A 70 3.11 -2.12 -7.92
C ALA A 70 2.84 -2.81 -6.59
N ALA A 71 2.60 -4.11 -6.65
CA ALA A 71 2.16 -4.87 -5.49
C ALA A 71 3.21 -4.71 -4.39
N GLY A 72 2.91 -3.85 -3.43
CA GLY A 72 3.68 -3.74 -2.21
C GLY A 72 3.73 -5.11 -1.51
N LYS A 73 4.58 -5.25 -0.52
CA LYS A 73 4.66 -6.47 0.29
C LYS A 73 3.29 -6.85 0.84
N THR A 74 2.97 -8.13 0.82
CA THR A 74 1.72 -8.62 1.42
C THR A 74 1.70 -8.39 2.93
N ALA A 75 0.52 -8.47 3.54
CA ALA A 75 0.40 -8.33 4.99
C ALA A 75 1.23 -9.37 5.75
N GLU A 76 1.28 -10.59 5.25
CA GLU A 76 2.09 -11.69 5.81
C GLU A 76 3.60 -11.39 5.71
N GLN A 77 4.06 -10.89 4.55
CA GLN A 77 5.46 -10.50 4.37
C GLN A 77 5.86 -9.36 5.31
N LYS A 78 5.00 -8.34 5.46
CA LYS A 78 5.22 -7.22 6.37
C LYS A 78 5.31 -7.68 7.82
N GLN A 79 4.42 -8.56 8.25
CA GLN A 79 4.44 -9.14 9.60
C GLN A 79 5.69 -10.01 9.82
N ALA A 80 6.08 -10.82 8.84
CA ALA A 80 7.28 -11.65 8.93
C ALA A 80 8.55 -10.80 9.10
N GLU A 81 8.68 -9.70 8.35
CA GLU A 81 9.81 -8.77 8.49
C GLU A 81 9.83 -8.08 9.86
N GLN A 82 8.68 -7.61 10.36
CA GLN A 82 8.56 -7.00 11.69
C GLN A 82 8.93 -7.99 12.79
N LYS A 83 8.48 -9.25 12.66
CA LYS A 83 8.82 -10.32 13.60
C LYS A 83 10.30 -10.65 13.56
N ALA A 84 10.89 -10.79 12.37
CA ALA A 84 12.31 -11.02 12.19
C ALA A 84 13.14 -9.87 12.78
N ALA A 85 12.73 -8.62 12.57
CA ALA A 85 13.38 -7.46 13.17
C ALA A 85 13.34 -7.50 14.70
N ALA A 86 12.19 -7.88 15.28
CA ALA A 86 12.07 -8.03 16.73
C ALA A 86 12.91 -9.19 17.29
N GLU A 87 13.04 -10.30 16.55
CA GLU A 87 13.87 -11.44 16.96
C GLU A 87 15.37 -11.12 16.90
N ASN A 88 15.78 -10.37 15.88
CA ASN A 88 17.18 -9.95 15.66
C ASN A 88 17.55 -8.66 16.41
N ALA A 89 16.61 -8.07 17.17
CA ALA A 89 16.89 -6.86 17.94
C ALA A 89 18.03 -7.08 18.94
N ASP A 90 18.97 -6.14 18.97
CA ASP A 90 20.06 -6.16 19.94
C ASP A 90 19.50 -5.92 21.34
N THR A 91 19.47 -6.98 22.14
CA THR A 91 18.88 -6.97 23.46
C THR A 91 19.95 -6.96 24.54
N PRO A 92 19.79 -6.14 25.60
CA PRO A 92 20.77 -6.09 26.69
C PRO A 92 20.96 -7.46 27.35
N LYS A 93 22.21 -7.87 27.51
CA LYS A 93 22.59 -9.14 28.16
C LYS A 93 23.24 -8.89 29.53
N GLY A 94 23.18 -9.86 30.41
CA GLY A 94 23.89 -9.80 31.69
C GLY A 94 23.24 -8.99 32.79
N GLY A 95 21.98 -8.55 32.63
CA GLY A 95 21.27 -7.77 33.65
C GLY A 95 21.16 -8.48 34.98
N ARG A 96 21.00 -9.80 35.03
CA ARG A 96 20.95 -10.60 36.23
C ARG A 96 22.32 -10.60 36.95
N VAL A 97 23.42 -10.74 36.21
CA VAL A 97 24.76 -10.74 36.76
C VAL A 97 25.12 -9.37 37.31
N LYS A 98 24.83 -8.30 36.55
CA LYS A 98 25.03 -6.92 37.02
C LYS A 98 24.16 -6.60 38.26
N GLY A 99 22.92 -7.09 38.26
CA GLY A 99 21.98 -6.95 39.37
C GLY A 99 22.47 -7.68 40.61
N ALA A 100 22.94 -8.93 40.47
CA ALA A 100 23.51 -9.70 41.58
C ALA A 100 24.72 -9.01 42.20
N ALA A 101 25.65 -8.56 41.35
CA ALA A 101 26.86 -7.88 41.81
C ALA A 101 26.55 -6.60 42.59
N ARG A 102 25.64 -5.75 42.07
CA ARG A 102 25.24 -4.53 42.76
C ARG A 102 24.45 -4.81 44.07
N GLY A 103 23.57 -5.82 44.01
CA GLY A 103 22.79 -6.26 45.16
C GLY A 103 23.69 -6.85 46.26
N ALA A 104 24.68 -7.66 45.91
CA ALA A 104 25.64 -8.20 46.87
C ALA A 104 26.47 -7.11 47.55
N ALA A 105 26.96 -6.13 46.79
CA ALA A 105 27.74 -5.02 47.33
C ALA A 105 26.89 -4.15 48.30
N GLY A 106 25.66 -3.79 47.90
CA GLY A 106 24.74 -3.04 48.76
C GLY A 106 24.31 -3.82 50.00
N GLY A 107 24.00 -5.12 49.81
CA GLY A 107 23.60 -6.00 50.92
C GLY A 107 24.75 -6.28 51.91
N ALA A 108 25.97 -6.41 51.43
CA ALA A 108 27.16 -6.55 52.28
C ALA A 108 27.37 -5.31 53.19
N ALA A 109 27.22 -4.12 52.63
CA ALA A 109 27.33 -2.86 53.38
C ALA A 109 26.29 -2.76 54.51
N ILE A 110 25.02 -3.11 54.21
CA ILE A 110 23.94 -3.12 55.19
C ILE A 110 24.13 -4.23 56.23
N GLY A 111 24.54 -5.43 55.80
CA GLY A 111 24.81 -6.58 56.64
C GLY A 111 26.02 -6.38 57.58
N ALA A 112 27.04 -5.62 57.14
CA ALA A 112 28.18 -5.24 58.01
C ALA A 112 27.74 -4.38 59.18
N ILE A 113 26.75 -3.45 58.99
CA ILE A 113 26.18 -2.65 60.06
C ILE A 113 25.36 -3.51 61.01
N ALA A 114 24.71 -4.57 60.53
CA ALA A 114 23.90 -5.50 61.32
C ALA A 114 24.67 -6.65 61.92
N GLY A 115 25.99 -6.70 61.73
CA GLY A 115 26.91 -7.72 62.31
C GLY A 115 27.09 -8.98 61.44
N ASP A 116 26.51 -9.08 60.26
CA ASP A 116 26.71 -10.24 59.37
C ASP A 116 26.73 -9.85 57.86
N ALA A 117 27.88 -9.40 57.40
CA ALA A 117 28.08 -8.94 56.02
C ALA A 117 27.83 -10.08 54.98
N GLY A 118 28.09 -11.34 55.33
CA GLY A 118 27.93 -12.49 54.47
C GLY A 118 26.44 -12.78 54.16
N LYS A 119 25.59 -12.77 55.20
CA LYS A 119 24.14 -12.95 54.99
C LYS A 119 23.52 -11.77 54.29
N GLY A 120 23.97 -10.53 54.57
CA GLY A 120 23.55 -9.33 53.85
C GLY A 120 23.91 -9.38 52.35
N ALA A 121 25.13 -9.80 52.01
CA ALA A 121 25.58 -9.96 50.65
C ALA A 121 24.75 -11.01 49.88
N GLY A 122 24.49 -12.16 50.52
CA GLY A 122 23.67 -13.23 49.93
C GLY A 122 22.24 -12.80 49.63
N ALA A 123 21.58 -12.21 50.60
CA ALA A 123 20.20 -11.68 50.40
C ALA A 123 20.16 -10.56 49.34
N GLY A 124 21.11 -9.65 49.34
CA GLY A 124 21.26 -8.60 48.37
C GLY A 124 21.51 -9.10 46.97
N ALA A 125 22.34 -10.15 46.81
CA ALA A 125 22.59 -10.78 45.53
C ALA A 125 21.31 -11.40 44.91
N VAL A 126 20.51 -12.10 45.73
CA VAL A 126 19.24 -12.68 45.27
C VAL A 126 18.25 -11.59 44.86
N ALA A 127 18.06 -10.59 45.67
CA ALA A 127 17.18 -9.46 45.34
C ALA A 127 17.66 -8.69 44.08
N GLY A 128 18.97 -8.47 43.96
CA GLY A 128 19.60 -7.83 42.83
C GLY A 128 19.47 -8.64 41.53
N THR A 129 19.59 -9.98 41.60
CA THR A 129 19.37 -10.87 40.49
C THR A 129 17.94 -10.76 39.95
N MET A 130 16.93 -10.78 40.82
CA MET A 130 15.54 -10.65 40.45
C MET A 130 15.29 -9.30 39.80
N ARG A 131 15.71 -8.20 40.41
CA ARG A 131 15.56 -6.84 39.90
C ARG A 131 16.30 -6.65 38.56
N GLY A 132 17.54 -7.11 38.45
CA GLY A 132 18.32 -7.05 37.22
C GLY A 132 17.72 -7.88 36.08
N GLY A 133 17.14 -9.05 36.40
CA GLY A 133 16.40 -9.86 35.44
C GLY A 133 15.13 -9.19 34.94
N MET A 134 14.38 -8.51 35.82
CA MET A 134 13.16 -7.79 35.43
C MET A 134 13.48 -6.59 34.55
N THR A 135 14.48 -5.78 34.91
CA THR A 135 14.95 -4.63 34.11
C THR A 135 15.45 -5.09 32.72
N GLN A 136 16.17 -6.21 32.68
CA GLN A 136 16.64 -6.79 31.42
C GLN A 136 15.48 -7.22 30.53
N ARG A 137 14.45 -7.86 31.10
CA ARG A 137 13.26 -8.26 30.32
C ARG A 137 12.53 -7.05 29.75
N GLN A 138 12.35 -5.99 30.56
CA GLN A 138 11.71 -4.75 30.10
C GLN A 138 12.52 -4.07 28.99
N ALA A 139 13.84 -3.96 29.14
CA ALA A 139 14.72 -3.37 28.13
C ALA A 139 14.74 -4.21 26.85
N SER A 140 14.75 -5.55 26.96
CA SER A 140 14.67 -6.44 25.80
C SER A 140 13.31 -6.32 25.09
N ALA A 141 12.21 -6.21 25.82
CA ALA A 141 10.90 -6.01 25.25
C ALA A 141 10.79 -4.64 24.54
N ALA A 142 11.35 -3.60 25.12
CA ALA A 142 11.42 -2.28 24.52
C ALA A 142 12.25 -2.28 23.21
N ALA A 143 13.45 -2.90 23.22
CA ALA A 143 14.29 -3.00 22.03
C ALA A 143 13.60 -3.77 20.90
N LYS A 144 12.93 -4.88 21.20
CA LYS A 144 12.15 -5.63 20.21
C LYS A 144 11.01 -4.84 19.62
N LYS A 145 10.28 -4.11 20.46
CA LYS A 145 9.17 -3.23 20.03
C LYS A 145 9.67 -2.09 19.15
N GLU A 146 10.79 -1.48 19.50
CA GLU A 146 11.42 -0.42 18.74
C GLU A 146 11.86 -0.92 17.36
N ALA A 147 12.53 -2.08 17.30
CA ALA A 147 12.98 -2.69 16.03
C ALA A 147 11.80 -3.01 15.10
N SER A 148 10.74 -3.60 15.63
CA SER A 148 9.53 -3.89 14.82
C SER A 148 8.80 -2.60 14.38
N ALA A 149 8.75 -1.57 15.23
CA ALA A 149 8.13 -0.29 14.92
C ALA A 149 8.93 0.46 13.83
N LYS A 150 10.25 0.37 13.83
CA LYS A 150 11.12 0.96 12.80
C LYS A 150 10.83 0.33 11.44
N VAL A 151 10.79 -1.00 11.36
CA VAL A 151 10.45 -1.71 10.12
C VAL A 151 9.02 -1.36 9.66
N ALA A 152 8.06 -1.27 10.58
CA ALA A 152 6.69 -0.86 10.24
C ALA A 152 6.62 0.57 9.67
N ALA A 153 7.44 1.49 10.19
CA ALA A 153 7.52 2.85 9.66
C ALA A 153 8.15 2.89 8.26
N GLU A 154 9.21 2.12 8.03
CA GLU A 154 9.86 1.98 6.72
C GLU A 154 8.89 1.39 5.69
N GLN A 155 8.13 0.36 6.05
CA GLN A 155 7.11 -0.24 5.19
C GLN A 155 6.01 0.75 4.80
N LYS A 156 5.56 1.58 5.75
CA LYS A 156 4.58 2.64 5.46
C LYS A 156 5.14 3.68 4.49
N ALA A 157 6.38 4.11 4.70
CA ALA A 157 7.05 5.06 3.82
C ALA A 157 7.25 4.50 2.41
N GLU A 158 7.53 3.19 2.28
CA GLU A 158 7.62 2.49 0.99
C GLU A 158 6.25 2.44 0.29
N ASP A 159 5.18 2.07 1.02
CA ASP A 159 3.81 2.06 0.47
C ASP A 159 3.37 3.45 -0.02
N GLU A 160 3.66 4.51 0.73
CA GLU A 160 3.35 5.89 0.32
C GLU A 160 4.13 6.30 -0.93
N ARG A 161 5.42 5.97 -1.02
CA ARG A 161 6.22 6.23 -2.22
C ARG A 161 5.68 5.50 -3.44
N ASN A 162 5.29 4.23 -3.28
CA ASN A 162 4.72 3.43 -4.37
C ASN A 162 3.38 4.02 -4.86
N LYS A 163 2.53 4.50 -3.94
CA LYS A 163 1.28 5.18 -4.29
C LYS A 163 1.53 6.49 -5.06
N LEU A 164 2.46 7.30 -4.60
CA LEU A 164 2.82 8.55 -5.27
C LEU A 164 3.39 8.30 -6.68
N ALA A 165 4.32 7.36 -6.81
CA ALA A 165 4.89 6.99 -8.10
C ALA A 165 3.82 6.46 -9.07
N HIS A 166 2.86 5.67 -8.58
CA HIS A 166 1.74 5.22 -9.39
C HIS A 166 0.83 6.37 -9.83
N ALA A 167 0.52 7.31 -8.92
CA ALA A 167 -0.30 8.49 -9.25
C ALA A 167 0.39 9.41 -10.28
N GLU A 168 1.69 9.65 -10.15
CA GLU A 168 2.48 10.41 -11.12
C GLU A 168 2.52 9.73 -12.49
N GLY A 169 2.62 8.39 -12.50
CA GLY A 169 2.56 7.61 -13.71
C GLY A 169 1.20 7.70 -14.41
N LEU A 170 0.10 7.64 -13.65
CA LEU A 170 -1.25 7.82 -14.18
C LEU A 170 -1.46 9.24 -14.75
N ASP A 171 -0.97 10.28 -14.08
CA ASP A 171 -1.04 11.65 -14.60
C ASP A 171 -0.26 11.80 -15.93
N THR A 172 0.92 11.19 -16.01
CA THR A 172 1.70 11.14 -17.25
C THR A 172 0.96 10.40 -18.36
N PHE A 173 0.32 9.28 -18.04
CA PHE A 173 -0.51 8.52 -18.97
C PHE A 173 -1.68 9.37 -19.49
N GLN A 174 -2.43 10.02 -18.58
CA GLN A 174 -3.59 10.85 -18.96
C GLN A 174 -3.16 12.02 -19.86
N ARG A 175 -2.04 12.66 -19.60
CA ARG A 175 -1.49 13.71 -20.45
C ARG A 175 -1.12 13.20 -21.86
N ALA A 176 -0.46 12.04 -21.94
CA ALA A 176 -0.12 11.42 -23.21
C ALA A 176 -1.38 11.01 -24.00
N PHE A 177 -2.37 10.43 -23.32
CA PHE A 177 -3.66 10.10 -23.93
C PHE A 177 -4.38 11.33 -24.44
N ALA A 178 -4.48 12.39 -23.62
CA ALA A 178 -5.13 13.64 -24.00
C ALA A 178 -4.45 14.30 -25.20
N ALA A 179 -3.13 14.33 -25.25
CA ALA A 179 -2.37 14.87 -26.38
C ALA A 179 -2.63 14.09 -27.69
N CYS A 180 -2.68 12.76 -27.62
CA CYS A 180 -3.02 11.92 -28.76
C CYS A 180 -4.44 12.17 -29.25
N MET A 181 -5.42 12.27 -28.36
CA MET A 181 -6.81 12.52 -28.68
C MET A 181 -7.01 13.94 -29.25
N ASP A 182 -6.32 14.94 -28.73
CA ASP A 182 -6.41 16.32 -29.24
C ASP A 182 -5.87 16.41 -30.69
N ALA A 183 -4.79 15.69 -31.00
CA ALA A 183 -4.25 15.57 -32.37
C ALA A 183 -5.25 14.95 -33.34
N ARG A 184 -6.27 14.19 -32.85
CA ARG A 184 -7.34 13.57 -33.63
C ARG A 184 -8.65 14.39 -33.58
N ASN A 185 -8.61 15.61 -33.14
CA ASN A 185 -9.76 16.53 -33.01
C ASN A 185 -10.81 16.06 -31.97
N TYR A 186 -10.37 15.55 -30.85
CA TYR A 186 -11.21 15.34 -29.67
C TYR A 186 -10.84 16.35 -28.57
N SER A 187 -11.74 16.53 -27.62
CA SER A 187 -11.49 17.27 -26.38
C SER A 187 -11.54 16.29 -25.22
N VAL A 188 -10.51 16.27 -24.40
CA VAL A 188 -10.42 15.43 -23.20
C VAL A 188 -10.55 16.30 -21.96
N LYS A 189 -11.40 15.89 -21.01
CA LYS A 189 -11.65 16.59 -19.74
C LYS A 189 -11.70 15.61 -18.58
#